data_dca46abade38ab5581df7273516a9036
#
_entry.id   dca46abade38ab5581df7273516a9036
#
_cell.length_a   1.000
_cell.length_b   1.000
_cell.length_c   1.000
_cell.angle_alpha   90.00
_cell.angle_beta   90.00
_cell.angle_gamma   90.00
#
_symmetry.space_group_name_H-M   'P 1'
#
loop_
_entity.id
_entity.type
_entity.pdbx_description
1 polymer ?
#
loop_
_entity_poly.entity_id
_entity_poly.type
_entity_poly.pdbx_seq_one_letter_code
_entity_poly.pdbx_strand_id
1 'polypeptide(L)'
;MASAKELFKELGYECDESCDGILYEKYIDSDRCGVEQHSISFDKIDKTVEKYVGEAGFSKKSYRAYINLKELQAIIQQINELGWNNANITD
;
A
#
# COMPACT_ATOMS: atom_id res chain seq x y z
N MET A 1 20.33 -3.04 -1.41
CA MET A 1 19.04 -2.54 -1.91
C MET A 1 18.05 -2.47 -0.79
N ALA A 2 17.23 -1.44 -0.81
CA ALA A 2 16.20 -1.30 0.21
C ALA A 2 15.10 -2.33 0.01
N SER A 3 14.59 -2.88 1.11
CA SER A 3 13.45 -3.77 1.05
C SER A 3 12.18 -2.95 0.83
N ALA A 4 11.11 -3.64 0.44
CA ALA A 4 9.82 -2.98 0.29
C ALA A 4 9.40 -2.31 1.59
N LYS A 5 9.59 -2.99 2.71
CA LYS A 5 9.25 -2.46 4.02
C LYS A 5 9.99 -1.14 4.29
N GLU A 6 11.25 -1.09 3.92
CA GLU A 6 12.03 0.13 4.10
C GLU A 6 11.55 1.25 3.19
N LEU A 7 11.25 0.93 1.94
CA LEU A 7 10.75 1.92 1.01
C LEU A 7 9.41 2.51 1.46
N PHE A 8 8.50 1.66 1.92
CA PHE A 8 7.23 2.15 2.43
C PHE A 8 7.41 2.96 3.70
N LYS A 9 8.35 2.56 4.56
CA LYS A 9 8.61 3.31 5.78
C LYS A 9 9.10 4.71 5.46
N GLU A 10 9.95 4.86 4.45
CA GLU A 10 10.41 6.18 4.04
C GLU A 10 9.28 7.05 3.53
N LEU A 11 8.23 6.44 3.01
CA LEU A 11 7.05 7.17 2.55
C LEU A 11 6.05 7.46 3.66
N GLY A 12 6.35 7.01 4.88
CA GLY A 12 5.50 7.27 6.03
C GLY A 12 4.51 6.18 6.36
N TYR A 13 4.57 5.06 5.67
CA TYR A 13 3.65 3.95 5.90
C TYR A 13 4.12 3.06 7.04
N GLU A 14 3.16 2.50 7.76
CA GLU A 14 3.39 1.46 8.74
C GLU A 14 2.94 0.13 8.16
N CYS A 15 3.64 -0.93 8.51
CA CYS A 15 3.39 -2.25 7.94
C CYS A 15 2.66 -3.14 8.94
N ASP A 16 1.63 -3.82 8.44
CA ASP A 16 0.91 -4.83 9.21
C ASP A 16 0.83 -6.06 8.34
N GLU A 17 1.62 -7.06 8.68
CA GLU A 17 1.72 -8.27 7.87
C GLU A 17 1.03 -9.44 8.54
N SER A 18 0.26 -10.19 7.75
CA SER A 18 -0.41 -11.40 8.22
C SER A 18 -0.13 -12.53 7.24
N CYS A 19 -0.64 -13.72 7.54
CA CYS A 19 -0.46 -14.87 6.65
C CYS A 19 -1.21 -14.68 5.33
N ASP A 20 -2.27 -13.85 5.32
CA ASP A 20 -3.11 -13.65 4.14
C ASP A 20 -2.70 -12.44 3.31
N GLY A 21 -1.92 -11.54 3.87
CA GLY A 21 -1.58 -10.35 3.14
C GLY A 21 -0.69 -9.41 3.90
N ILE A 22 -0.39 -8.29 3.26
CA ILE A 22 0.42 -7.23 3.84
C ILE A 22 -0.35 -5.94 3.67
N LEU A 23 -0.45 -5.17 4.75
CA LEU A 23 -1.13 -3.88 4.71
C LEU A 23 -0.15 -2.80 5.11
N TYR A 24 -0.05 -1.78 4.28
CA TYR A 24 0.72 -0.58 4.58
C TYR A 24 -0.26 0.57 4.73
N GLU A 25 -0.16 1.29 5.85
CA GLU A 25 -1.08 2.38 6.14
C GLU A 25 -0.32 3.61 6.61
N LYS A 26 -0.84 4.78 6.25
CA LYS A 26 -0.36 6.02 6.82
C LYS A 26 -1.52 6.99 6.96
N TYR A 27 -1.36 7.94 7.88
CA TYR A 27 -2.35 8.97 8.15
C TYR A 27 -1.70 10.32 7.92
N ILE A 28 -2.38 11.18 7.19
CA ILE A 28 -1.91 12.51 6.88
C ILE A 28 -2.91 13.51 7.43
N ASP A 29 -2.42 14.45 8.25
CA ASP A 29 -3.29 15.50 8.77
C ASP A 29 -3.69 16.43 7.65
N SER A 30 -4.98 16.64 7.52
CA SER A 30 -5.51 17.57 6.56
C SER A 30 -5.84 18.87 7.28
N ASP A 31 -5.49 19.99 6.68
CA ASP A 31 -5.77 21.29 7.27
C ASP A 31 -7.25 21.58 7.37
N ARG A 32 -8.07 20.84 6.64
CA ARG A 32 -9.49 21.18 6.55
C ARG A 32 -10.41 20.27 7.31
N CYS A 33 -10.18 18.98 7.24
CA CYS A 33 -11.20 18.01 7.63
C CYS A 33 -10.71 16.93 8.54
N GLY A 34 -9.52 17.04 9.06
CA GLY A 34 -9.00 16.03 9.95
C GLY A 34 -7.98 15.14 9.26
N VAL A 35 -8.10 13.84 9.41
CA VAL A 35 -7.04 12.92 9.02
C VAL A 35 -7.41 12.15 7.76
N GLU A 36 -6.51 12.15 6.81
CA GLU A 36 -6.63 11.37 5.59
C GLU A 36 -5.90 10.05 5.78
N GLN A 37 -6.55 8.95 5.46
CA GLN A 37 -5.96 7.63 5.55
C GLN A 37 -5.58 7.11 4.18
N HIS A 38 -4.33 6.71 4.03
CA HIS A 38 -3.84 6.08 2.82
C HIS A 38 -3.46 4.65 3.15
N SER A 39 -3.93 3.70 2.36
CA SER A 39 -3.55 2.32 2.57
C SER A 39 -3.25 1.63 1.24
N ILE A 40 -2.28 0.73 1.28
CA ILE A 40 -1.91 -0.11 0.15
C ILE A 40 -1.88 -1.52 0.69
N SER A 41 -2.71 -2.39 0.13
CA SER A 41 -2.81 -3.75 0.62
C SER A 41 -2.41 -4.75 -0.47
N PHE A 42 -1.73 -5.80 -0.03
CA PHE A 42 -1.30 -6.89 -0.89
C PHE A 42 -2.00 -8.15 -0.43
N ASP A 43 -2.86 -8.70 -1.27
CA ASP A 43 -3.58 -9.94 -0.95
C ASP A 43 -2.74 -11.11 -1.48
N LYS A 44 -2.23 -11.92 -0.55
CA LYS A 44 -1.34 -13.04 -0.92
C LYS A 44 -2.09 -14.20 -1.56
N ILE A 45 -3.37 -14.28 -1.31
CA ILE A 45 -4.18 -15.38 -1.84
C ILE A 45 -4.54 -15.10 -3.30
N ASP A 46 -5.09 -13.92 -3.56
CA ASP A 46 -5.50 -13.54 -4.92
C ASP A 46 -4.39 -12.87 -5.71
N LYS A 47 -3.28 -12.52 -5.04
CA LYS A 47 -2.15 -11.82 -5.66
C LYS A 47 -2.58 -10.50 -6.28
N THR A 48 -3.31 -9.72 -5.49
CA THR A 48 -3.80 -8.41 -5.92
C THR A 48 -3.24 -7.32 -5.03
N VAL A 49 -3.24 -6.11 -5.57
CA VAL A 49 -2.79 -4.92 -4.84
C VAL A 49 -3.88 -3.89 -4.94
N GLU A 50 -4.25 -3.30 -3.80
CA GLU A 50 -5.27 -2.26 -3.76
C GLU A 50 -4.73 -1.02 -3.09
N LYS A 51 -5.11 0.12 -3.62
CA LYS A 51 -4.83 1.41 -3.00
C LYS A 51 -6.14 2.05 -2.58
N TYR A 52 -6.20 2.50 -1.34
CA TYR A 52 -7.38 3.16 -0.80
C TYR A 52 -6.97 4.50 -0.20
N VAL A 53 -7.75 5.53 -0.47
CA VAL A 53 -7.58 6.84 0.13
C VAL A 53 -8.93 7.30 0.64
N GLY A 54 -9.01 7.66 1.90
CA GLY A 54 -10.26 8.11 2.49
C GLY A 54 -10.03 8.98 3.70
N GLU A 55 -11.12 9.45 4.27
CA GLU A 55 -11.05 10.20 5.51
C GLU A 55 -11.21 9.24 6.68
N ALA A 56 -10.31 9.37 7.65
CA ALA A 56 -10.46 8.62 8.89
C ALA A 56 -11.40 9.40 9.79
N GLY A 57 -12.37 8.71 10.37
CA GLY A 57 -13.26 9.34 11.34
C GLY A 57 -14.67 9.49 10.84
N PHE A 58 -15.14 10.72 10.74
CA PHE A 58 -16.57 10.98 10.55
C PHE A 58 -17.10 10.65 9.18
N SER A 59 -16.31 10.83 8.19
CA SER A 59 -16.78 10.69 6.83
C SER A 59 -16.20 9.42 6.24
N LYS A 60 -17.06 8.68 5.55
CA LYS A 60 -16.61 7.50 4.83
C LYS A 60 -16.42 7.78 3.37
N LYS A 61 -16.17 9.03 3.03
CA LYS A 61 -15.92 9.36 1.64
C LYS A 61 -14.59 8.81 1.21
N SER A 62 -14.62 8.07 0.13
CA SER A 62 -13.40 7.64 -0.53
C SER A 62 -13.00 8.71 -1.52
N TYR A 63 -11.72 9.00 -1.55
CA TYR A 63 -11.19 9.88 -2.55
C TYR A 63 -10.64 9.04 -3.69
N ARG A 64 -10.44 9.69 -4.82
CA ARG A 64 -9.81 9.02 -5.93
C ARG A 64 -8.44 8.53 -5.50
N ALA A 65 -8.24 7.22 -5.55
CA ALA A 65 -6.96 6.64 -5.23
C ALA A 65 -5.98 6.87 -6.37
N TYR A 66 -4.77 7.26 -6.02
CA TYR A 66 -3.71 7.43 -7.00
C TYR A 66 -2.42 6.88 -6.42
N ILE A 67 -1.50 6.52 -7.29
CA ILE A 67 -0.22 5.97 -6.89
C ILE A 67 0.86 6.85 -7.53
N ASN A 68 1.72 7.46 -6.70
CA ASN A 68 2.82 8.23 -7.23
C ASN A 68 3.99 7.30 -7.58
N LEU A 69 5.01 7.85 -8.21
CA LEU A 69 6.12 7.04 -8.70
C LEU A 69 6.85 6.32 -7.57
N LYS A 70 7.05 6.98 -6.45
CA LYS A 70 7.75 6.36 -5.33
C LYS A 70 6.95 5.22 -4.73
N GLU A 71 5.64 5.40 -4.63
CA GLU A 71 4.77 4.33 -4.16
C GLU A 71 4.78 3.16 -5.14
N LEU A 72 4.77 3.46 -6.44
CA LEU A 72 4.83 2.40 -7.43
C LEU A 72 6.13 1.60 -7.32
N GLN A 73 7.25 2.28 -7.10
CA GLN A 73 8.52 1.60 -6.92
C GLN A 73 8.50 0.68 -5.69
N ALA A 74 7.92 1.14 -4.60
CA ALA A 74 7.79 0.33 -3.40
C ALA A 74 6.87 -0.87 -3.64
N ILE A 75 5.78 -0.67 -4.38
CA ILE A 75 4.87 -1.75 -4.72
C ILE A 75 5.58 -2.80 -5.58
N ILE A 76 6.32 -2.37 -6.57
CA ILE A 76 7.06 -3.29 -7.43
C ILE A 76 8.07 -4.08 -6.62
N GLN A 77 8.76 -3.43 -5.70
CA GLN A 77 9.71 -4.12 -4.84
C GLN A 77 9.01 -5.18 -3.99
N GLN A 78 7.83 -4.85 -3.45
CA GLN A 78 7.06 -5.81 -2.67
C GLN A 78 6.64 -7.01 -3.51
N ILE A 79 6.21 -6.75 -4.74
CA ILE A 79 5.82 -7.82 -5.66
C ILE A 79 7.01 -8.73 -5.94
N ASN A 80 8.19 -8.14 -6.13
CA ASN A 80 9.41 -8.93 -6.33
C ASN A 80 9.73 -9.79 -5.12
N GLU A 81 9.59 -9.24 -3.93
CA GLU A 81 9.89 -9.98 -2.70
C GLU A 81 8.91 -11.11 -2.46
N LEU A 82 7.66 -10.94 -2.90
CA LEU A 82 6.65 -11.97 -2.79
C LEU A 82 6.80 -13.03 -3.90
N GLY A 83 7.59 -12.74 -4.91
CA GLY A 83 7.80 -13.68 -5.99
C GLY A 83 6.67 -13.73 -7.01
N TRP A 84 5.75 -12.79 -6.96
CA TRP A 84 4.59 -12.80 -7.85
C TRP A 84 4.95 -12.62 -9.31
N ASN A 85 5.98 -11.84 -9.56
CA ASN A 85 6.38 -11.55 -10.94
C ASN A 85 7.16 -12.68 -11.59
N ASN A 86 7.52 -13.71 -10.84
CA ASN A 86 8.20 -14.89 -11.38
C ASN A 86 7.23 -15.97 -11.78
N ALA A 87 6.03 -15.74 -11.46
CA ALA A 87 5.08 -16.81 -11.68
C ALA A 87 4.71 -16.96 -13.10
N ASN A 88 5.00 -17.08 -13.41
CA ASN A 88 4.72 -17.17 -14.44
C ASN A 88 4.28 -17.14 -15.39
N ILE A 89 4.45 -16.94 -15.37
CA ILE A 89 4.42 -16.57 -16.34
C ILE A 89 4.38 -17.46 -17.34
N THR A 90 4.31 -18.23 -17.22
CA THR A 90 4.28 -19.05 -18.14
C THR A 90 3.19 -19.38 -18.62
N ASP A 91 2.85 -19.34 -18.61
CA ASP A 91 2.14 -19.80 -19.04
C ASP A 91 1.89 -19.81 -19.62
#